data_b2b39a16d1efbec3e5eafb9f34adda87
#
_entry.id   b2b39a16d1efbec3e5eafb9f34adda87
#
_cell.length_a   1.000
_cell.length_b   1.000
_cell.length_c   1.000
_cell.angle_alpha   90.00
_cell.angle_beta   90.00
_cell.angle_gamma   90.00
#
_symmetry.space_group_name_H-M   'P 1'
#
loop_
_entity.id
_entity.type
_entity.pdbx_description
1 polymer ?
#
loop_
_entity_poly.entity_id
_entity_poly.type
_entity_poly.pdbx_seq_one_letter_code
_entity_poly.pdbx_strand_id
1 'polypeptide(L)'
;MTQSTTHDVTFYFDVSCPFCWQTSRWMKEVEQVRDVAVEWVPMSLSVLNDGRDLPEDYAAMMEANWGPARVFAKVKQEAPEKIDELYTAMGTLIHAGGEGGKEGYGAYDEIIAQALEQVGLPANFAECANTDVEDDLLRGYHSQAMEAVGDEVGTPVLKLGDTAFFGPVITRVPQGEEAGKLFDAAVNLAAYPYFFELKRSRTESPQVG
;
A
#
# COMPACT_ATOMS: atom_id res chain seq x y z
N MET A 1 32.42 14.33 7.96
CA MET A 1 31.00 14.50 8.26
C MET A 1 30.27 14.13 6.98
N THR A 2 29.81 12.89 6.88
CA THR A 2 28.91 12.47 5.79
C THR A 2 27.58 13.16 6.03
N GLN A 3 27.16 14.02 5.10
CA GLN A 3 25.79 14.51 5.08
C GLN A 3 24.88 13.30 4.96
N SER A 4 24.04 13.04 5.96
CA SER A 4 22.92 12.14 5.82
C SER A 4 22.02 12.75 4.75
N THR A 5 21.91 12.10 3.62
CA THR A 5 20.92 12.48 2.60
C THR A 5 19.64 11.77 2.97
N THR A 6 18.60 12.53 3.30
CA THR A 6 17.27 12.00 3.48
C THR A 6 16.83 11.38 2.15
N HIS A 7 16.37 10.13 2.17
CA HIS A 7 15.83 9.47 1.00
C HIS A 7 14.33 9.74 0.90
N ASP A 8 13.90 10.38 -0.18
CA ASP A 8 12.49 10.54 -0.50
C ASP A 8 11.96 9.23 -1.10
N VAL A 9 10.95 8.67 -0.45
CA VAL A 9 10.31 7.42 -0.82
C VAL A 9 8.82 7.66 -1.02
N THR A 10 8.26 7.24 -2.16
CA THR A 10 6.80 7.15 -2.32
C THR A 10 6.39 5.69 -2.27
N PHE A 11 5.50 5.37 -1.34
CA PHE A 11 4.95 4.03 -1.18
C PHE A 11 3.50 4.01 -1.66
N TYR A 12 3.28 3.37 -2.82
CA TYR A 12 1.94 3.14 -3.36
C TYR A 12 1.39 1.83 -2.82
N PHE A 13 0.23 1.88 -2.19
CA PHE A 13 -0.32 0.76 -1.45
C PHE A 13 -1.80 0.52 -1.73
N ASP A 14 -2.21 -0.74 -1.62
CA ASP A 14 -3.58 -1.15 -1.39
C ASP A 14 -3.66 -1.81 -0.01
N VAL A 15 -4.55 -1.33 0.86
CA VAL A 15 -4.64 -1.82 2.24
C VAL A 15 -5.10 -3.27 2.32
N SER A 16 -5.83 -3.77 1.31
CA SER A 16 -6.26 -5.16 1.23
C SER A 16 -5.13 -6.13 0.85
N CYS A 17 -4.03 -5.61 0.28
CA CYS A 17 -2.93 -6.43 -0.21
C CYS A 17 -1.99 -6.86 0.94
N PRO A 18 -1.84 -8.19 1.20
CA PRO A 18 -0.98 -8.66 2.28
C PRO A 18 0.51 -8.42 2.02
N PHE A 19 0.93 -8.26 0.76
CA PHE A 19 2.31 -7.87 0.44
C PHE A 19 2.57 -6.38 0.69
N CYS A 20 1.58 -5.51 0.44
CA CYS A 20 1.65 -4.11 0.87
C CYS A 20 1.80 -4.02 2.38
N TRP A 21 1.06 -4.85 3.14
CA TRP A 21 1.20 -4.90 4.59
C TRP A 21 2.64 -5.22 5.01
N GLN A 22 3.24 -6.29 4.48
CA GLN A 22 4.62 -6.64 4.79
C GLN A 22 5.61 -5.52 4.43
N THR A 23 5.47 -4.95 3.24
CA THR A 23 6.36 -3.88 2.79
C THR A 23 6.19 -2.61 3.62
N SER A 24 4.97 -2.29 4.04
CA SER A 24 4.72 -1.16 4.94
C SER A 24 5.40 -1.35 6.30
N ARG A 25 5.30 -2.55 6.88
CA ARG A 25 5.95 -2.86 8.16
C ARG A 25 7.49 -2.81 8.02
N TRP A 26 8.03 -3.28 6.91
CA TRP A 26 9.45 -3.10 6.62
C TRP A 26 9.84 -1.63 6.49
N MET A 27 9.05 -0.79 5.84
CA MET A 27 9.34 0.65 5.78
C MET A 27 9.34 1.30 7.16
N LYS A 28 8.45 0.87 8.09
CA LYS A 28 8.46 1.34 9.48
C LYS A 28 9.73 0.92 10.25
N GLU A 29 10.32 -0.22 9.94
CA GLU A 29 11.63 -0.61 10.47
C GLU A 29 12.77 0.21 9.85
N VAL A 30 12.70 0.50 8.54
CA VAL A 30 13.69 1.32 7.84
C VAL A 30 13.74 2.73 8.42
N GLU A 31 12.60 3.37 8.69
CA GLU A 31 12.51 4.70 9.31
C GLU A 31 13.25 4.81 10.65
N GLN A 32 13.46 3.68 11.37
CA GLN A 32 14.17 3.68 12.64
C GLN A 32 15.69 3.65 12.48
N VAL A 33 16.20 3.23 11.33
CA VAL A 33 17.63 2.96 11.11
C VAL A 33 18.22 3.69 9.89
N ARG A 34 17.38 4.37 9.10
CA ARG A 34 17.77 5.22 7.96
C ARG A 34 17.01 6.53 8.02
N ASP A 35 17.62 7.56 7.44
CA ASP A 35 16.98 8.87 7.26
C ASP A 35 16.13 8.82 5.96
N VAL A 36 14.84 8.54 6.12
CA VAL A 36 13.87 8.40 5.03
C VAL A 36 12.62 9.23 5.31
N ALA A 37 12.07 9.82 4.26
CA ALA A 37 10.76 10.46 4.28
C ALA A 37 9.83 9.66 3.37
N VAL A 38 8.78 9.05 3.94
CA VAL A 38 7.85 8.20 3.21
C VAL A 38 6.56 8.96 2.90
N GLU A 39 6.29 9.16 1.64
CA GLU A 39 5.00 9.61 1.15
C GLU A 39 4.11 8.39 0.87
N TRP A 40 2.97 8.32 1.56
CA TRP A 40 1.97 7.26 1.39
C TRP A 40 0.94 7.66 0.35
N VAL A 41 0.78 6.86 -0.70
CA VAL A 41 -0.16 7.13 -1.79
C VAL A 41 -1.04 5.90 -2.03
N PRO A 42 -2.37 6.01 -1.98
CA PRO A 42 -3.24 4.89 -2.27
C PRO A 42 -3.17 4.51 -3.76
N MET A 43 -3.12 3.23 -4.04
CA MET A 43 -3.47 2.63 -5.31
C MET A 43 -4.47 1.50 -5.05
N SER A 44 -5.05 0.90 -6.08
CA SER A 44 -6.12 -0.06 -5.87
C SER A 44 -6.03 -1.25 -6.81
N LEU A 45 -6.09 -2.45 -6.23
CA LEU A 45 -6.26 -3.69 -6.97
C LEU A 45 -7.65 -3.77 -7.63
N SER A 46 -8.66 -3.14 -7.03
CA SER A 46 -9.99 -3.05 -7.64
C SER A 46 -9.96 -2.20 -8.90
N VAL A 47 -9.27 -1.05 -8.89
CA VAL A 47 -9.05 -0.23 -10.10
C VAL A 47 -8.24 -0.99 -11.14
N LEU A 48 -7.17 -1.66 -10.73
CA LEU A 48 -6.32 -2.45 -11.63
C LEU A 48 -7.08 -3.55 -12.36
N ASN A 49 -8.06 -4.15 -11.70
CA ASN A 49 -8.83 -5.29 -12.21
C ASN A 49 -10.21 -4.90 -12.74
N ASP A 50 -10.56 -3.63 -12.73
CA ASP A 50 -11.85 -3.15 -13.22
C ASP A 50 -12.05 -3.49 -14.69
N GLY A 51 -13.20 -4.10 -15.01
CA GLY A 51 -13.55 -4.55 -16.36
C GLY A 51 -12.82 -5.80 -16.84
N ARG A 52 -11.98 -6.46 -16.02
CA ARG A 52 -11.34 -7.74 -16.36
C ARG A 52 -12.27 -8.91 -16.08
N ASP A 53 -12.09 -9.99 -16.84
CA ASP A 53 -12.78 -11.28 -16.58
C ASP A 53 -12.03 -11.99 -15.43
N LEU A 54 -12.65 -12.07 -14.27
CA LEU A 54 -12.08 -12.60 -13.03
C LEU A 54 -12.85 -13.82 -12.54
N PRO A 55 -12.20 -14.77 -11.83
CA PRO A 55 -12.93 -15.78 -11.06
C PRO A 55 -13.92 -15.12 -10.08
N GLU A 56 -15.08 -15.74 -9.86
CA GLU A 56 -16.20 -15.17 -9.11
C GLU A 56 -15.83 -14.73 -7.69
N ASP A 57 -15.10 -15.56 -6.97
CA ASP A 57 -14.58 -15.28 -5.62
C ASP A 57 -13.61 -14.08 -5.63
N TYR A 58 -12.73 -14.02 -6.61
CA TYR A 58 -11.78 -12.91 -6.73
C TYR A 58 -12.50 -11.60 -7.16
N ALA A 59 -13.50 -11.68 -8.01
CA ALA A 59 -14.34 -10.52 -8.37
C ALA A 59 -15.07 -9.97 -7.15
N ALA A 60 -15.66 -10.85 -6.31
CA ALA A 60 -16.32 -10.45 -5.07
C ALA A 60 -15.36 -9.80 -4.04
N MET A 61 -14.10 -10.27 -3.96
CA MET A 61 -13.06 -9.61 -3.17
C MET A 61 -12.72 -8.22 -3.73
N MET A 62 -12.60 -8.07 -5.06
CA MET A 62 -12.34 -6.77 -5.68
C MET A 62 -13.49 -5.80 -5.45
N GLU A 63 -14.74 -6.27 -5.45
CA GLU A 63 -15.90 -5.46 -5.09
C GLU A 63 -15.78 -4.92 -3.64
N ALA A 64 -15.45 -5.78 -2.68
CA ALA A 64 -15.25 -5.38 -1.29
C ALA A 64 -14.13 -4.33 -1.12
N ASN A 65 -13.04 -4.48 -1.85
CA ASN A 65 -11.83 -3.66 -1.70
C ASN A 65 -12.00 -2.21 -2.21
N TRP A 66 -13.03 -1.90 -3.00
CA TRP A 66 -13.33 -0.53 -3.39
C TRP A 66 -13.55 0.39 -2.18
N GLY A 67 -14.29 -0.07 -1.17
CA GLY A 67 -14.64 0.74 -0.01
C GLY A 67 -13.40 1.31 0.73
N PRO A 68 -12.49 0.48 1.23
CA PRO A 68 -11.26 0.96 1.85
C PRO A 68 -10.43 1.86 0.94
N ALA A 69 -10.28 1.51 -0.34
CA ALA A 69 -9.47 2.27 -1.29
C ALA A 69 -10.00 3.71 -1.49
N ARG A 70 -11.33 3.88 -1.60
CA ARG A 70 -11.99 5.19 -1.68
C ARG A 70 -11.76 6.03 -0.44
N VAL A 71 -11.86 5.43 0.75
CA VAL A 71 -11.58 6.12 2.01
C VAL A 71 -10.13 6.59 2.05
N PHE A 72 -9.18 5.78 1.64
CA PHE A 72 -7.77 6.21 1.56
C PHE A 72 -7.55 7.33 0.54
N ALA A 73 -8.22 7.32 -0.60
CA ALA A 73 -8.14 8.42 -1.58
C ALA A 73 -8.63 9.74 -0.96
N LYS A 74 -9.78 9.72 -0.28
CA LYS A 74 -10.32 10.87 0.43
C LYS A 74 -9.38 11.35 1.55
N VAL A 75 -8.86 10.45 2.37
CA VAL A 75 -7.93 10.81 3.46
C VAL A 75 -6.63 11.38 2.89
N LYS A 76 -6.10 10.83 1.81
CA LYS A 76 -4.91 11.40 1.14
C LYS A 76 -5.13 12.84 0.69
N GLN A 77 -6.33 13.17 0.25
CA GLN A 77 -6.68 14.52 -0.20
C GLN A 77 -6.94 15.49 0.94
N GLU A 78 -7.69 15.07 1.97
CA GLU A 78 -8.24 15.98 3.00
C GLU A 78 -7.43 16.00 4.31
N ALA A 79 -6.72 14.89 4.63
CA ALA A 79 -5.94 14.70 5.86
C ALA A 79 -4.69 13.84 5.61
N PRO A 80 -3.79 14.25 4.68
CA PRO A 80 -2.65 13.43 4.25
C PRO A 80 -1.71 13.03 5.38
N GLU A 81 -1.63 13.82 6.45
CA GLU A 81 -0.82 13.53 7.64
C GLU A 81 -1.36 12.33 8.45
N LYS A 82 -2.60 11.91 8.21
CA LYS A 82 -3.25 10.79 8.89
C LYS A 82 -3.17 9.47 8.12
N ILE A 83 -2.66 9.48 6.90
CA ILE A 83 -2.75 8.31 6.00
C ILE A 83 -1.95 7.10 6.52
N ASP A 84 -0.75 7.31 7.06
CA ASP A 84 0.08 6.25 7.65
C ASP A 84 -0.56 5.66 8.91
N GLU A 85 -1.07 6.51 9.80
CA GLU A 85 -1.79 6.07 11.00
C GLU A 85 -3.02 5.24 10.62
N LEU A 86 -3.83 5.72 9.68
CA LEU A 86 -5.01 5.00 9.20
C LEU A 86 -4.64 3.68 8.53
N TYR A 87 -3.59 3.68 7.68
CA TYR A 87 -3.10 2.45 7.05
C TYR A 87 -2.69 1.42 8.11
N THR A 88 -1.98 1.86 9.14
CA THR A 88 -1.54 0.99 10.22
C THR A 88 -2.74 0.45 11.02
N ALA A 89 -3.72 1.30 11.37
CA ALA A 89 -4.91 0.87 12.10
C ALA A 89 -5.75 -0.13 11.30
N MET A 90 -6.13 0.23 10.07
CA MET A 90 -6.96 -0.61 9.21
C MET A 90 -6.23 -1.89 8.79
N GLY A 91 -4.96 -1.79 8.39
CA GLY A 91 -4.14 -2.95 8.02
C GLY A 91 -3.91 -3.92 9.19
N THR A 92 -3.83 -3.43 10.43
CA THR A 92 -3.77 -4.29 11.62
C THR A 92 -5.04 -5.13 11.76
N LEU A 93 -6.21 -4.53 11.59
CA LEU A 93 -7.49 -5.27 11.64
C LEU A 93 -7.57 -6.30 10.50
N ILE A 94 -7.25 -5.88 9.28
CA ILE A 94 -7.35 -6.73 8.08
C ILE A 94 -6.37 -7.90 8.15
N HIS A 95 -5.09 -7.64 8.43
CA HIS A 95 -4.03 -8.64 8.29
C HIS A 95 -3.73 -9.35 9.60
N ALA A 96 -3.30 -8.63 10.64
CA ALA A 96 -2.96 -9.25 11.92
C ALA A 96 -4.21 -9.71 12.70
N GLY A 97 -5.32 -8.99 12.58
CA GLY A 97 -6.61 -9.36 13.16
C GLY A 97 -7.35 -10.47 12.41
N GLY A 98 -6.90 -10.82 11.19
CA GLY A 98 -7.52 -11.87 10.39
C GLY A 98 -8.86 -11.49 9.74
N GLU A 99 -9.17 -10.20 9.66
CA GLU A 99 -10.41 -9.66 9.08
C GLU A 99 -10.33 -9.42 7.56
N GLY A 100 -9.27 -9.91 6.92
CA GLY A 100 -9.06 -9.79 5.47
C GLY A 100 -9.85 -10.80 4.64
N GLY A 101 -9.76 -10.66 3.30
CA GLY A 101 -10.42 -11.58 2.38
C GLY A 101 -11.94 -11.45 2.36
N LYS A 102 -12.47 -10.30 2.75
CA LYS A 102 -13.91 -10.04 2.71
C LYS A 102 -14.41 -9.94 1.26
N GLU A 103 -15.66 -10.30 1.07
CA GLU A 103 -16.30 -10.36 -0.24
C GLU A 103 -17.58 -9.52 -0.27
N GLY A 104 -17.83 -8.88 -1.41
CA GLY A 104 -19.05 -8.12 -1.68
C GLY A 104 -19.03 -6.70 -1.12
N TYR A 105 -19.98 -5.94 -1.61
CA TYR A 105 -20.16 -4.52 -1.34
C TYR A 105 -20.38 -4.24 0.16
N GLY A 106 -19.70 -3.25 0.71
CA GLY A 106 -19.83 -2.84 2.11
C GLY A 106 -19.19 -3.78 3.13
N ALA A 107 -18.50 -4.83 2.69
CA ALA A 107 -17.96 -5.85 3.59
C ALA A 107 -16.89 -5.33 4.57
N TYR A 108 -16.29 -4.18 4.29
CA TYR A 108 -15.29 -3.53 5.17
C TYR A 108 -15.84 -2.36 6.00
N ASP A 109 -17.15 -2.07 5.98
CA ASP A 109 -17.71 -0.88 6.63
C ASP A 109 -17.40 -0.80 8.12
N GLU A 110 -17.50 -1.91 8.86
CA GLU A 110 -17.18 -1.95 10.29
C GLU A 110 -15.69 -1.70 10.56
N ILE A 111 -14.82 -2.26 9.73
CA ILE A 111 -13.35 -2.07 9.82
C ILE A 111 -12.97 -0.63 9.51
N ILE A 112 -13.58 -0.04 8.48
CA ILE A 112 -13.39 1.37 8.12
C ILE A 112 -13.79 2.26 9.29
N ALA A 113 -14.99 2.07 9.85
CA ALA A 113 -15.48 2.87 10.97
C ALA A 113 -14.57 2.75 12.20
N GLN A 114 -14.16 1.53 12.55
CA GLN A 114 -13.26 1.28 13.68
C GLN A 114 -11.88 1.92 13.49
N ALA A 115 -11.32 1.81 12.29
CA ALA A 115 -10.00 2.38 11.99
C ALA A 115 -10.03 3.92 12.01
N LEU A 116 -11.07 4.55 11.45
CA LEU A 116 -11.25 6.00 11.49
C LEU A 116 -11.38 6.51 12.94
N GLU A 117 -12.18 5.85 13.77
CA GLU A 117 -12.30 6.17 15.19
C GLU A 117 -10.96 6.07 15.93
N GLN A 118 -10.21 4.99 15.68
CA GLN A 118 -8.93 4.74 16.33
C GLN A 118 -7.90 5.84 16.05
N VAL A 119 -7.90 6.43 14.86
CA VAL A 119 -6.95 7.49 14.48
C VAL A 119 -7.51 8.90 14.65
N GLY A 120 -8.75 9.02 15.17
CA GLY A 120 -9.41 10.28 15.43
C GLY A 120 -9.85 11.04 14.18
N LEU A 121 -10.09 10.33 13.07
CA LEU A 121 -10.70 10.91 11.87
C LEU A 121 -12.22 10.95 11.99
N PRO A 122 -12.88 11.99 11.44
CA PRO A 122 -14.34 12.10 11.45
C PRO A 122 -15.02 10.90 10.74
N ALA A 123 -16.14 10.43 11.30
CA ALA A 123 -16.90 9.30 10.76
C ALA A 123 -17.42 9.52 9.33
N ASN A 124 -17.61 10.77 8.91
CA ASN A 124 -18.06 11.10 7.55
C ASN A 124 -17.04 10.73 6.46
N PHE A 125 -15.78 10.44 6.81
CA PHE A 125 -14.83 9.84 5.85
C PHE A 125 -15.28 8.46 5.35
N ALA A 126 -16.08 7.71 6.12
CA ALA A 126 -16.64 6.44 5.72
C ALA A 126 -17.75 6.55 4.65
N GLU A 127 -18.39 7.72 4.50
CA GLU A 127 -19.53 7.89 3.60
C GLU A 127 -19.19 7.64 2.13
N CYS A 128 -17.94 7.88 1.73
CA CYS A 128 -17.49 7.62 0.36
C CYS A 128 -17.25 6.14 0.05
N ALA A 129 -17.10 5.28 1.07
CA ALA A 129 -16.72 3.87 0.89
C ALA A 129 -17.64 3.15 -0.11
N ASN A 130 -18.94 3.43 0.01
CA ASN A 130 -19.99 2.77 -0.76
C ASN A 130 -20.61 3.66 -1.85
N THR A 131 -19.85 4.62 -2.38
CA THR A 131 -20.24 5.51 -3.48
C THR A 131 -19.08 5.66 -4.46
N ASP A 132 -19.36 6.12 -5.66
CA ASP A 132 -18.35 6.38 -6.70
C ASP A 132 -17.75 7.79 -6.66
N VAL A 133 -18.08 8.58 -5.63
CA VAL A 133 -17.71 10.00 -5.54
C VAL A 133 -16.19 10.23 -5.53
N GLU A 134 -15.42 9.27 -5.00
CA GLU A 134 -13.96 9.34 -4.95
C GLU A 134 -13.26 8.48 -6.03
N ASP A 135 -14.02 7.88 -6.96
CA ASP A 135 -13.43 6.97 -7.97
C ASP A 135 -12.44 7.67 -8.90
N ASP A 136 -12.75 8.88 -9.36
CA ASP A 136 -11.84 9.64 -10.22
C ASP A 136 -10.55 10.01 -9.48
N LEU A 137 -10.68 10.38 -8.21
CA LEU A 137 -9.54 10.69 -7.36
C LEU A 137 -8.66 9.46 -7.12
N LEU A 138 -9.28 8.32 -6.77
CA LEU A 138 -8.58 7.05 -6.58
C LEU A 138 -7.87 6.59 -7.86
N ARG A 139 -8.55 6.68 -9.01
CA ARG A 139 -7.97 6.37 -10.32
C ARG A 139 -6.79 7.28 -10.64
N GLY A 140 -6.87 8.55 -10.26
CA GLY A 140 -5.76 9.51 -10.42
C GLY A 140 -4.52 9.09 -9.62
N TYR A 141 -4.66 8.70 -8.37
CA TYR A 141 -3.55 8.18 -7.57
C TYR A 141 -3.02 6.84 -8.10
N HIS A 142 -3.92 5.93 -8.50
CA HIS A 142 -3.55 4.65 -9.10
C HIS A 142 -2.73 4.85 -10.39
N SER A 143 -3.15 5.77 -11.25
CA SER A 143 -2.45 6.06 -12.52
C SER A 143 -1.02 6.55 -12.29
N GLN A 144 -0.76 7.33 -11.24
CA GLN A 144 0.61 7.75 -10.90
C GLN A 144 1.54 6.56 -10.65
N ALA A 145 1.05 5.51 -9.97
CA ALA A 145 1.82 4.29 -9.77
C ALA A 145 2.05 3.55 -11.10
N MET A 146 1.01 3.41 -11.92
CA MET A 146 1.10 2.72 -13.22
C MET A 146 2.01 3.44 -14.21
N GLU A 147 1.98 4.78 -14.26
CA GLU A 147 2.89 5.57 -15.08
C GLU A 147 4.36 5.35 -14.69
N ALA A 148 4.63 5.07 -13.42
CA ALA A 148 5.98 4.87 -12.92
C ALA A 148 6.55 3.47 -13.18
N VAL A 149 5.70 2.42 -13.23
CA VAL A 149 6.15 1.01 -13.32
C VAL A 149 5.53 0.20 -14.47
N GLY A 150 4.55 0.78 -15.20
CA GLY A 150 3.76 0.06 -16.20
C GLY A 150 2.55 -0.65 -15.59
N ASP A 151 1.63 -1.09 -16.45
CA ASP A 151 0.31 -1.64 -16.10
C ASP A 151 0.27 -3.18 -15.99
N GLU A 152 1.43 -3.83 -16.13
CA GLU A 152 1.57 -5.29 -16.02
C GLU A 152 1.88 -5.78 -14.60
N VAL A 153 1.89 -4.88 -13.61
CA VAL A 153 2.24 -5.16 -12.22
C VAL A 153 1.10 -4.81 -11.27
N GLY A 154 1.15 -5.36 -10.05
CA GLY A 154 0.20 -5.06 -8.99
C GLY A 154 0.82 -4.19 -7.90
N THR A 155 0.46 -4.50 -6.66
CA THR A 155 0.94 -3.81 -5.45
C THR A 155 1.85 -4.72 -4.61
N PRO A 156 2.77 -4.15 -3.82
CA PRO A 156 3.12 -2.75 -3.62
C PRO A 156 3.98 -2.16 -4.75
N VAL A 157 4.02 -0.83 -4.85
CA VAL A 157 4.99 -0.12 -5.67
C VAL A 157 5.79 0.83 -4.78
N LEU A 158 7.10 0.82 -4.92
CA LEU A 158 8.01 1.71 -4.19
C LEU A 158 8.77 2.58 -5.18
N LYS A 159 8.67 3.90 -5.00
CA LYS A 159 9.47 4.87 -5.76
C LYS A 159 10.59 5.40 -4.87
N LEU A 160 11.82 5.31 -5.36
CA LEU A 160 13.06 5.71 -4.71
C LEU A 160 13.72 6.80 -5.59
N GLY A 161 13.56 8.06 -5.19
CA GLY A 161 13.94 9.19 -6.04
C GLY A 161 13.14 9.19 -7.35
N ASP A 162 13.83 9.11 -8.49
CA ASP A 162 13.21 9.12 -9.82
C ASP A 162 12.85 7.72 -10.36
N THR A 163 13.23 6.65 -9.65
CA THR A 163 13.00 5.28 -10.12
C THR A 163 11.96 4.58 -9.26
N ALA A 164 11.01 3.90 -9.90
CA ALA A 164 10.00 3.11 -9.21
C ALA A 164 10.09 1.63 -9.60
N PHE A 165 9.72 0.76 -8.66
CA PHE A 165 9.63 -0.68 -8.86
C PHE A 165 8.35 -1.24 -8.29
N PHE A 166 7.82 -2.29 -8.93
CA PHE A 166 6.90 -3.21 -8.26
C PHE A 166 7.66 -3.97 -7.16
N GLY A 167 7.17 -3.87 -5.93
CA GLY A 167 7.84 -4.46 -4.77
C GLY A 167 8.55 -3.42 -3.88
N PRO A 168 9.46 -3.87 -2.99
CA PRO A 168 9.86 -5.27 -2.78
C PRO A 168 8.72 -6.16 -2.30
N VAL A 169 8.58 -7.34 -2.89
CA VAL A 169 7.60 -8.34 -2.46
C VAL A 169 8.29 -9.26 -1.45
N ILE A 170 7.97 -9.06 -0.17
CA ILE A 170 8.55 -9.82 0.95
C ILE A 170 7.46 -10.58 1.69
N THR A 171 7.82 -11.71 2.30
CA THR A 171 6.91 -12.56 3.07
C THR A 171 7.13 -12.46 4.57
N ARG A 172 8.28 -11.92 4.99
CA ARG A 172 8.65 -11.64 6.39
C ARG A 172 9.30 -10.28 6.49
N VAL A 173 9.02 -9.57 7.57
CA VAL A 173 9.59 -8.24 7.83
C VAL A 173 10.97 -8.39 8.48
N PRO A 174 12.06 -7.96 7.81
CA PRO A 174 13.36 -7.89 8.47
C PRO A 174 13.35 -6.79 9.52
N GLN A 175 14.09 -6.97 10.60
CA GLN A 175 14.09 -6.09 11.76
C GLN A 175 15.38 -5.25 11.84
N GLY A 176 15.26 -4.03 12.34
CA GLY A 176 16.39 -3.18 12.66
C GLY A 176 17.38 -3.01 11.50
N GLU A 177 18.67 -3.23 11.73
CA GLU A 177 19.71 -3.03 10.72
C GLU A 177 19.60 -3.97 9.50
N GLU A 178 18.94 -5.13 9.64
CA GLU A 178 18.65 -6.00 8.49
C GLU A 178 17.65 -5.34 7.53
N ALA A 179 16.65 -4.63 8.09
CA ALA A 179 15.71 -3.84 7.30
C ALA A 179 16.43 -2.71 6.54
N GLY A 180 17.35 -2.01 7.22
CA GLY A 180 18.17 -0.96 6.62
C GLY A 180 19.05 -1.46 5.49
N LYS A 181 19.70 -2.61 5.66
CA LYS A 181 20.53 -3.23 4.60
C LYS A 181 19.72 -3.62 3.36
N LEU A 182 18.51 -4.13 3.57
CA LEU A 182 17.62 -4.43 2.44
C LEU A 182 17.19 -3.16 1.71
N PHE A 183 16.94 -2.08 2.45
CA PHE A 183 16.64 -0.77 1.88
C PHE A 183 17.82 -0.20 1.08
N ASP A 184 19.03 -0.22 1.63
CA ASP A 184 20.23 0.24 0.93
C ASP A 184 20.45 -0.53 -0.37
N ALA A 185 20.19 -1.84 -0.38
CA ALA A 185 20.25 -2.66 -1.59
C ALA A 185 19.21 -2.23 -2.64
N ALA A 186 17.97 -1.93 -2.22
CA ALA A 186 16.92 -1.44 -3.12
C ALA A 186 17.28 -0.07 -3.71
N VAL A 187 17.81 0.86 -2.90
CA VAL A 187 18.29 2.17 -3.35
C VAL A 187 19.42 2.01 -4.37
N ASN A 188 20.39 1.11 -4.11
CA ASN A 188 21.49 0.86 -5.04
C ASN A 188 21.01 0.28 -6.38
N LEU A 189 20.01 -0.61 -6.38
CA LEU A 189 19.41 -1.11 -7.62
C LEU A 189 18.67 0.01 -8.36
N ALA A 190 17.92 0.86 -7.66
CA ALA A 190 17.21 1.98 -8.23
C ALA A 190 18.15 3.03 -8.85
N ALA A 191 19.33 3.19 -8.31
CA ALA A 191 20.34 4.13 -8.83
C ALA A 191 20.91 3.72 -10.22
N TYR A 192 20.72 2.46 -10.64
CA TYR A 192 21.19 2.01 -11.96
C TYR A 192 20.06 2.11 -13.00
N PRO A 193 20.13 3.03 -13.95
CA PRO A 193 18.99 3.39 -14.82
C PRO A 193 18.57 2.30 -15.82
N TYR A 194 19.32 1.22 -15.94
CA TYR A 194 19.05 0.09 -16.85
C TYR A 194 18.70 -1.19 -16.08
N PHE A 195 18.36 -1.08 -14.80
CA PHE A 195 17.84 -2.19 -14.02
C PHE A 195 16.31 -2.16 -14.03
N PHE A 196 15.66 -3.21 -14.46
CA PHE A 196 14.21 -3.26 -14.62
C PHE A 196 13.54 -4.29 -13.72
N GLU A 197 14.10 -5.49 -13.57
CA GLU A 197 13.43 -6.55 -12.82
C GLU A 197 14.40 -7.54 -12.19
N LEU A 198 14.04 -7.99 -10.96
CA LEU A 198 14.64 -9.14 -10.30
C LEU A 198 13.53 -9.95 -9.61
N LYS A 199 13.31 -11.19 -10.06
CA LYS A 199 12.20 -12.03 -9.59
C LYS A 199 12.64 -13.45 -9.29
N ARG A 200 12.07 -14.05 -8.25
CA ARG A 200 12.16 -15.49 -7.96
C ARG A 200 10.81 -16.06 -7.55
N SER A 201 10.65 -17.39 -7.60
CA SER A 201 9.44 -18.06 -7.09
C SER A 201 9.33 -17.92 -5.58
N ARG A 202 8.11 -17.68 -5.11
CA ARG A 202 7.78 -17.65 -3.68
C ARG A 202 7.57 -19.08 -3.18
N THR A 203 8.05 -19.37 -1.99
CA THR A 203 7.92 -20.66 -1.32
C THR A 203 7.00 -20.61 -0.10
N GLU A 204 6.51 -19.42 0.26
CA GLU A 204 5.60 -19.20 1.39
C GLU A 204 4.67 -18.00 1.12
N SER A 205 3.59 -17.92 1.88
CA SER A 205 2.71 -16.74 1.94
C SER A 205 3.25 -15.71 2.94
N PRO A 206 2.78 -14.44 2.88
CA PRO A 206 3.12 -13.44 3.89
C PRO A 206 2.84 -13.93 5.30
N GLN A 207 3.81 -13.76 6.19
CA GLN A 207 3.71 -14.11 7.61
C GLN A 207 3.22 -12.88 8.36
N VAL A 208 1.90 -12.73 8.45
CA VAL A 208 1.25 -11.64 9.18
C VAL A 208 1.04 -12.08 10.62
N GLY A 209 1.67 -11.39 11.57
CA GLY A 209 1.59 -11.71 13.00
C GLY A 209 2.37 -10.71 13.81
#